data_eb93c43a388ee110f6cba30ba91460dd
#
_entry.id   eb93c43a388ee110f6cba30ba91460dd
#
_cell.length_a   1.000
_cell.length_b   1.000
_cell.length_c   1.000
_cell.angle_alpha   90.00
_cell.angle_beta   90.00
_cell.angle_gamma   90.00
#
_symmetry.space_group_name_H-M   'P 1'
#
loop_
_entity.id
_entity.type
_entity.pdbx_description
1 polymer ?
#
loop_
_entity_poly.entity_id
_entity_poly.type
_entity_poly.pdbx_seq_one_letter_code
_entity_poly.pdbx_strand_id
1 'polypeptide(L)'
;MKLLFEESTKGHRCTILPACDVPAYELAERRQAPLALPELSENEISRHYTELAKQAHGVNDGFYPLGSCTMKYNPKVNEEAAGQKGFTGLHPLQPASSMQGALAVLHTAEQYLCEITGMAAMTFQPAAGAHGEFTGLLLIKAYHRARQDAKRTKIIVPDSAHGTNPASAAMAGFTVVSIPSQADGCVDLAALKAAVGEDTAGLMLTNPNTVGLFDKNILEITRIVHAAGGLCYYDGANLNAVMGIARPGDMGFDVVHLNLHKSFATPHGGGGPGSGPVGCKAALVPFLPGERAVEKDGAYAFVRSEQSLGRVKLFYGNFLVIVKALAYLLTLGREGIPAVAENAVLNANYMKQQLADVYPMAFPETCMHEFVMTLAELKKETGVSALDVAKAMLDYGMHPPTMYFPLIVHEALMVEPTETESKAELDRAIAVYREIHDRAIADPAAMHTMPQHTPIRRPDEVKAARQPVLRYTGEPV
;
A
#
# COMPACT_ATOMS: atom_id res chain seq x y z
N MET A 1 -1.71 12.09 28.26
CA MET A 1 -0.23 11.99 28.39
C MET A 1 0.31 13.41 28.22
N LYS A 2 1.32 13.82 29.01
CA LYS A 2 1.96 15.13 28.84
C LYS A 2 2.86 15.13 27.60
N LEU A 3 3.03 16.30 26.99
CA LEU A 3 4.03 16.47 25.93
C LEU A 3 5.44 16.52 26.53
N LEU A 4 6.47 16.19 25.76
CA LEU A 4 7.88 16.30 26.22
C LEU A 4 8.23 17.70 26.72
N PHE A 5 7.65 18.74 26.10
CA PHE A 5 7.84 20.12 26.52
C PHE A 5 7.26 20.44 27.92
N GLU A 6 6.17 19.72 28.30
CA GLU A 6 5.53 19.86 29.62
C GLU A 6 6.23 19.06 30.71
N GLU A 7 7.01 18.03 30.31
CA GLU A 7 7.83 17.21 31.20
C GLU A 7 9.24 17.74 31.37
N SER A 8 9.64 18.75 30.55
CA SER A 8 10.97 19.29 30.51
C SER A 8 11.37 19.90 31.88
N THR A 9 12.52 19.50 32.38
CA THR A 9 13.11 20.01 33.64
C THR A 9 14.47 20.57 33.34
N LYS A 10 14.66 21.87 33.64
CA LYS A 10 15.92 22.57 33.40
C LYS A 10 17.09 21.85 34.05
N GLY A 11 18.13 21.55 33.26
CA GLY A 11 19.34 20.87 33.71
C GLY A 11 19.29 19.35 33.53
N HIS A 12 18.11 18.75 33.21
CA HIS A 12 18.04 17.33 32.81
C HIS A 12 18.58 17.19 31.40
N ARG A 13 19.76 16.57 31.27
CA ARG A 13 20.44 16.41 29.98
C ARG A 13 20.87 14.97 29.76
N CYS A 14 20.74 14.55 28.53
CA CYS A 14 21.32 13.32 28.04
C CYS A 14 22.51 13.69 27.12
N THR A 15 23.71 13.84 27.69
CA THR A 15 24.90 14.18 26.91
C THR A 15 25.80 12.96 26.81
N ILE A 16 25.81 12.33 25.63
CA ILE A 16 26.68 11.19 25.32
C ILE A 16 27.76 11.56 24.29
N LEU A 17 27.73 12.80 23.79
CA LEU A 17 28.72 13.27 22.84
C LEU A 17 30.02 13.63 23.55
N PRO A 18 31.19 13.22 23.02
CA PRO A 18 32.47 13.68 23.51
C PRO A 18 32.63 15.19 23.36
N ALA A 19 33.57 15.77 24.07
CA ALA A 19 33.92 17.18 23.86
C ALA A 19 34.38 17.40 22.41
N CYS A 20 33.98 18.53 21.82
CA CYS A 20 34.43 18.87 20.46
C CYS A 20 35.94 19.16 20.49
N ASP A 21 36.73 18.39 19.76
CA ASP A 21 38.18 18.49 19.65
C ASP A 21 38.65 19.16 18.36
N VAL A 22 37.72 19.63 17.53
CA VAL A 22 38.01 20.38 16.31
C VAL A 22 37.71 21.88 16.48
N PRO A 23 38.42 22.77 15.77
CA PRO A 23 38.18 24.19 15.81
C PRO A 23 36.73 24.54 15.45
N ALA A 24 36.10 25.40 16.25
CA ALA A 24 34.77 25.88 15.93
C ALA A 24 34.83 26.83 14.73
N TYR A 25 33.97 26.59 13.74
CA TYR A 25 33.80 27.51 12.62
C TYR A 25 32.79 28.60 13.01
N GLU A 26 33.21 29.87 12.84
CA GLU A 26 32.34 31.01 13.10
C GLU A 26 31.44 31.29 11.89
N LEU A 27 30.13 31.09 12.08
CA LEU A 27 29.15 31.45 11.07
C LEU A 27 28.86 32.98 11.13
N ALA A 28 28.80 33.63 9.97
CA ALA A 28 28.48 35.07 9.88
C ALA A 28 27.08 35.37 10.44
N GLU A 29 26.14 34.45 10.25
CA GLU A 29 24.78 34.50 10.76
C GLU A 29 24.55 33.41 11.78
N ARG A 30 24.32 33.79 13.04
CA ARG A 30 24.00 32.90 14.14
C ARG A 30 22.62 33.17 14.68
N ARG A 31 21.95 32.11 15.14
CA ARG A 31 20.73 32.24 15.92
C ARG A 31 21.02 33.08 17.19
N GLN A 32 20.22 34.11 17.42
CA GLN A 32 20.35 34.96 18.59
C GLN A 32 19.71 34.32 19.84
N ALA A 33 18.60 33.64 19.69
CA ALA A 33 17.92 32.95 20.78
C ALA A 33 18.34 31.48 20.88
N PRO A 34 18.46 30.90 22.09
CA PRO A 34 18.66 29.48 22.26
C PRO A 34 17.51 28.67 21.66
N LEU A 35 17.77 27.40 21.29
CA LEU A 35 16.73 26.50 20.88
C LEU A 35 15.78 26.20 22.05
N ALA A 36 14.48 26.38 21.84
CA ALA A 36 13.45 25.97 22.80
C ALA A 36 13.19 24.46 22.70
N LEU A 37 14.19 23.66 23.04
CA LEU A 37 14.09 22.20 23.10
C LEU A 37 13.84 21.75 24.54
N PRO A 38 13.07 20.67 24.77
CA PRO A 38 12.89 20.13 26.11
C PRO A 38 14.18 19.52 26.65
N GLU A 39 14.42 19.68 27.94
CA GLU A 39 15.54 19.09 28.67
C GLU A 39 15.02 17.88 29.44
N LEU A 40 15.42 16.66 29.04
CA LEU A 40 14.99 15.36 29.56
C LEU A 40 16.16 14.39 29.58
N SER A 41 16.13 13.43 30.51
CA SER A 41 17.08 12.32 30.50
C SER A 41 16.70 11.28 29.46
N GLU A 42 17.64 10.43 29.06
CA GLU A 42 17.40 9.32 28.11
C GLU A 42 16.27 8.40 28.58
N ASN A 43 16.24 8.09 29.85
CA ASN A 43 15.27 7.21 30.44
C ASN A 43 13.84 7.83 30.39
N GLU A 44 13.68 9.14 30.64
CA GLU A 44 12.41 9.86 30.52
C GLU A 44 11.90 9.83 29.08
N ILE A 45 12.77 10.11 28.11
CA ILE A 45 12.44 10.04 26.67
C ILE A 45 12.02 8.61 26.28
N SER A 46 12.80 7.61 26.69
CA SER A 46 12.50 6.22 26.40
C SER A 46 11.14 5.78 26.95
N ARG A 47 10.83 6.14 28.20
CA ARG A 47 9.53 5.85 28.82
C ARG A 47 8.38 6.56 28.12
N HIS A 48 8.55 7.85 27.78
CA HIS A 48 7.54 8.62 27.07
C HIS A 48 7.16 7.97 25.74
N TYR A 49 8.13 7.64 24.90
CA TYR A 49 7.86 7.00 23.61
C TYR A 49 7.37 5.54 23.74
N THR A 50 7.78 4.81 24.79
CA THR A 50 7.24 3.48 25.08
C THR A 50 5.76 3.55 25.43
N GLU A 51 5.35 4.50 26.28
CA GLU A 51 3.94 4.69 26.64
C GLU A 51 3.12 5.17 25.42
N LEU A 52 3.70 6.05 24.60
CA LEU A 52 3.06 6.48 23.36
C LEU A 52 2.84 5.32 22.38
N ALA A 53 3.83 4.46 22.22
CA ALA A 53 3.74 3.28 21.35
C ALA A 53 2.65 2.30 21.79
N LYS A 54 2.44 2.12 23.11
CA LYS A 54 1.36 1.27 23.64
C LYS A 54 -0.05 1.78 23.31
N GLN A 55 -0.20 3.04 22.92
CA GLN A 55 -1.49 3.63 22.54
C GLN A 55 -1.79 3.48 21.04
N ALA A 56 -0.83 2.99 20.27
CA ALA A 56 -1.01 2.68 18.86
C ALA A 56 -1.43 1.23 18.67
N HIS A 57 -2.24 0.95 17.65
CA HIS A 57 -2.63 -0.40 17.24
C HIS A 57 -1.88 -0.80 15.97
N GLY A 58 -1.24 -1.95 15.98
CA GLY A 58 -0.53 -2.53 14.84
C GLY A 58 -0.89 -4.00 14.64
N VAL A 59 -0.34 -4.61 13.62
CA VAL A 59 -0.60 -6.04 13.27
C VAL A 59 -0.13 -7.05 14.35
N ASN A 60 0.65 -6.59 15.32
CA ASN A 60 1.07 -7.43 16.45
C ASN A 60 0.13 -7.29 17.67
N ASP A 61 -0.77 -6.33 17.67
CA ASP A 61 -1.67 -6.03 18.79
C ASP A 61 -3.03 -6.69 18.63
N GLY A 62 -3.42 -7.05 17.39
CA GLY A 62 -4.68 -7.73 17.11
C GLY A 62 -5.09 -7.63 15.66
N PHE A 63 -6.35 -7.99 15.40
CA PHE A 63 -6.94 -8.01 14.07
C PHE A 63 -6.92 -6.62 13.39
N TYR A 64 -6.45 -6.59 12.16
CA TYR A 64 -6.26 -5.34 11.40
C TYR A 64 -6.85 -5.46 9.98
N PRO A 65 -8.18 -5.49 9.82
CA PRO A 65 -8.85 -5.85 8.57
C PRO A 65 -8.98 -4.69 7.57
N LEU A 66 -8.00 -3.81 7.48
CA LEU A 66 -8.07 -2.61 6.65
C LEU A 66 -8.04 -2.99 5.16
N GLY A 67 -9.20 -3.00 4.53
CA GLY A 67 -9.37 -3.35 3.12
C GLY A 67 -8.55 -2.46 2.20
N SER A 68 -8.08 -3.02 1.10
CA SER A 68 -7.17 -2.41 0.13
C SER A 68 -5.77 -2.07 0.65
N CYS A 69 -5.46 -2.37 1.93
CA CYS A 69 -4.17 -2.07 2.57
C CYS A 69 -3.34 -3.31 2.89
N THR A 70 -3.94 -4.49 2.94
CA THR A 70 -3.25 -5.77 3.23
C THR A 70 -2.38 -5.69 4.49
N MET A 71 -3.01 -5.44 5.64
CA MET A 71 -2.34 -5.31 6.92
C MET A 71 -2.06 -6.68 7.53
N LYS A 72 -1.15 -7.44 6.92
CA LYS A 72 -0.79 -8.77 7.38
C LYS A 72 0.45 -8.79 8.26
N TYR A 73 0.61 -9.86 9.02
CA TYR A 73 1.80 -10.08 9.84
C TYR A 73 3.09 -10.00 9.03
N ASN A 74 4.10 -9.36 9.59
CA ASN A 74 5.43 -9.25 9.01
C ASN A 74 6.38 -10.21 9.73
N PRO A 75 6.83 -11.33 9.09
CA PRO A 75 7.69 -12.31 9.73
C PRO A 75 8.99 -11.70 10.28
N LYS A 76 9.36 -12.03 11.51
CA LYS A 76 10.54 -11.44 12.18
C LYS A 76 11.85 -11.82 11.48
N VAL A 77 11.91 -12.99 10.86
CA VAL A 77 13.07 -13.42 10.06
C VAL A 77 13.39 -12.45 8.92
N ASN A 78 12.38 -11.75 8.38
CA ASN A 78 12.60 -10.74 7.34
C ASN A 78 13.37 -9.54 7.88
N GLU A 79 13.07 -9.11 9.12
CA GLU A 79 13.80 -8.03 9.81
C GLU A 79 15.23 -8.45 10.14
N GLU A 80 15.42 -9.68 10.63
CA GLU A 80 16.73 -10.24 10.95
C GLU A 80 17.61 -10.33 9.69
N ALA A 81 17.07 -10.80 8.57
CA ALA A 81 17.75 -10.84 7.30
C ALA A 81 18.17 -9.44 6.82
N ALA A 82 17.26 -8.48 6.86
CA ALA A 82 17.54 -7.10 6.45
C ALA A 82 18.51 -6.39 7.41
N GLY A 83 18.53 -6.76 8.70
CA GLY A 83 19.42 -6.22 9.72
C GLY A 83 20.88 -6.68 9.63
N GLN A 84 21.22 -7.61 8.74
CA GLN A 84 22.59 -8.11 8.59
C GLN A 84 23.56 -6.98 8.21
N LYS A 85 24.73 -6.93 8.87
CA LYS A 85 25.73 -5.88 8.65
C LYS A 85 26.21 -5.80 7.20
N GLY A 86 26.23 -6.93 6.49
CA GLY A 86 26.54 -7.00 5.05
C GLY A 86 25.55 -6.25 4.16
N PHE A 87 24.35 -5.95 4.64
CA PHE A 87 23.34 -5.15 3.93
C PHE A 87 23.23 -3.73 4.49
N THR A 88 23.24 -3.58 5.81
CA THR A 88 23.05 -2.26 6.45
C THR A 88 24.29 -1.37 6.37
N GLY A 89 25.48 -1.94 6.22
CA GLY A 89 26.75 -1.22 6.14
C GLY A 89 27.17 -0.79 4.73
N LEU A 90 26.34 -1.00 3.71
CA LEU A 90 26.65 -0.65 2.32
C LEU A 90 26.21 0.77 1.97
N HIS A 91 27.02 1.46 1.18
CA HIS A 91 26.60 2.68 0.51
C HIS A 91 26.27 2.39 -0.96
N PRO A 92 25.12 2.84 -1.51
CA PRO A 92 24.67 2.46 -2.85
C PRO A 92 25.60 2.93 -4.00
N LEU A 93 26.48 3.90 -3.75
CA LEU A 93 27.46 4.38 -4.74
C LEU A 93 28.84 3.70 -4.62
N GLN A 94 28.99 2.65 -3.81
CA GLN A 94 30.20 1.84 -3.79
C GLN A 94 30.43 1.16 -5.16
N PRO A 95 31.66 0.81 -5.51
CA PRO A 95 31.92 0.01 -6.70
C PRO A 95 31.14 -1.32 -6.69
N ALA A 96 30.58 -1.71 -7.81
CA ALA A 96 29.80 -2.95 -7.94
C ALA A 96 30.58 -4.19 -7.44
N SER A 97 31.90 -4.22 -7.62
CA SER A 97 32.77 -5.29 -7.14
C SER A 97 32.75 -5.49 -5.62
N SER A 98 32.42 -4.45 -4.85
CA SER A 98 32.33 -4.52 -3.37
C SER A 98 30.89 -4.80 -2.88
N MET A 99 29.90 -4.90 -3.78
CA MET A 99 28.46 -5.04 -3.46
C MET A 99 27.84 -6.28 -4.11
N GLN A 100 28.60 -7.28 -4.48
CA GLN A 100 28.11 -8.44 -5.25
C GLN A 100 26.92 -9.13 -4.59
N GLY A 101 26.92 -9.32 -3.27
CA GLY A 101 25.78 -9.89 -2.54
C GLY A 101 24.52 -9.04 -2.61
N ALA A 102 24.64 -7.72 -2.52
CA ALA A 102 23.48 -6.82 -2.65
C ALA A 102 22.93 -6.80 -4.09
N LEU A 103 23.81 -6.85 -5.09
CA LEU A 103 23.39 -6.97 -6.50
C LEU A 103 22.71 -8.30 -6.78
N ALA A 104 23.21 -9.40 -6.19
CA ALA A 104 22.58 -10.72 -6.25
C ALA A 104 21.16 -10.69 -5.67
N VAL A 105 20.96 -10.00 -4.52
CA VAL A 105 19.60 -9.80 -3.93
C VAL A 105 18.69 -9.09 -4.90
N LEU A 106 19.12 -7.97 -5.49
CA LEU A 106 18.30 -7.22 -6.44
C LEU A 106 17.97 -8.06 -7.67
N HIS A 107 18.95 -8.77 -8.24
CA HIS A 107 18.75 -9.65 -9.39
C HIS A 107 17.77 -10.79 -9.06
N THR A 108 17.99 -11.52 -7.97
CA THR A 108 17.12 -12.64 -7.57
C THR A 108 15.68 -12.17 -7.27
N ALA A 109 15.52 -11.04 -6.57
CA ALA A 109 14.21 -10.46 -6.31
C ALA A 109 13.50 -10.09 -7.61
N GLU A 110 14.22 -9.50 -8.57
CA GLU A 110 13.67 -9.20 -9.90
C GLU A 110 13.19 -10.49 -10.60
N GLN A 111 13.99 -11.55 -10.61
CA GLN A 111 13.63 -12.82 -11.25
C GLN A 111 12.35 -13.43 -10.63
N TYR A 112 12.26 -13.46 -9.30
CA TYR A 112 11.09 -14.02 -8.62
C TYR A 112 9.83 -13.19 -8.84
N LEU A 113 9.94 -11.88 -8.77
CA LEU A 113 8.79 -11.00 -9.01
C LEU A 113 8.34 -11.02 -10.48
N CYS A 114 9.28 -11.13 -11.43
CA CYS A 114 8.96 -11.32 -12.83
C CYS A 114 8.24 -12.65 -13.09
N GLU A 115 8.68 -13.74 -12.45
CA GLU A 115 8.00 -15.04 -12.56
C GLU A 115 6.58 -14.98 -12.00
N ILE A 116 6.40 -14.39 -10.80
CA ILE A 116 5.08 -14.24 -10.15
C ILE A 116 4.12 -13.39 -11.00
N THR A 117 4.64 -12.40 -11.70
CA THR A 117 3.81 -11.44 -12.45
C THR A 117 3.71 -11.73 -13.95
N GLY A 118 4.55 -12.62 -14.51
CA GLY A 118 4.64 -12.87 -15.93
C GLY A 118 5.24 -11.70 -16.72
N MET A 119 6.11 -10.88 -16.08
CA MET A 119 6.83 -9.76 -16.69
C MET A 119 8.23 -10.17 -17.15
N ALA A 120 8.80 -9.40 -18.07
CA ALA A 120 10.13 -9.67 -18.64
C ALA A 120 11.27 -9.04 -17.82
N ALA A 121 11.01 -7.93 -17.17
CA ALA A 121 11.96 -7.22 -16.33
C ALA A 121 11.25 -6.29 -15.36
N MET A 122 11.96 -5.88 -14.28
CA MET A 122 11.40 -5.03 -13.24
C MET A 122 12.43 -4.00 -12.74
N THR A 123 11.95 -2.84 -12.32
CA THR A 123 12.74 -1.84 -11.58
C THR A 123 12.26 -1.72 -10.15
N PHE A 124 13.18 -1.48 -9.22
CA PHE A 124 12.87 -1.23 -7.81
C PHE A 124 12.93 0.25 -7.43
N GLN A 125 13.18 1.13 -8.39
CA GLN A 125 13.37 2.56 -8.10
C GLN A 125 12.17 3.25 -7.43
N PRO A 126 10.90 2.98 -7.83
CA PRO A 126 9.77 3.67 -7.22
C PRO A 126 9.68 3.43 -5.71
N ALA A 127 9.41 4.50 -4.95
CA ALA A 127 9.43 4.49 -3.49
C ALA A 127 8.23 3.80 -2.85
N ALA A 128 7.09 3.80 -3.54
CA ALA A 128 5.82 3.24 -3.07
C ALA A 128 4.83 3.09 -4.23
N GLY A 129 3.58 2.65 -3.96
CA GLY A 129 2.56 2.35 -4.96
C GLY A 129 2.27 3.49 -5.92
N ALA A 130 1.87 4.66 -5.43
CA ALA A 130 1.56 5.81 -6.27
C ALA A 130 2.74 6.26 -7.16
N HIS A 131 3.98 6.13 -6.66
CA HIS A 131 5.17 6.37 -7.47
C HIS A 131 5.38 5.25 -8.51
N GLY A 132 5.01 4.01 -8.19
CA GLY A 132 4.97 2.89 -9.14
C GLY A 132 3.92 3.12 -10.23
N GLU A 133 2.71 3.56 -9.88
CA GLU A 133 1.67 3.93 -10.83
C GLU A 133 2.17 4.98 -11.82
N PHE A 134 2.69 6.08 -11.31
CA PHE A 134 3.25 7.15 -12.13
C PHE A 134 4.38 6.67 -13.04
N THR A 135 5.29 5.85 -12.51
CA THR A 135 6.40 5.28 -13.30
C THR A 135 5.89 4.36 -14.42
N GLY A 136 4.89 3.51 -14.13
CA GLY A 136 4.27 2.64 -15.13
C GLY A 136 3.62 3.43 -16.27
N LEU A 137 2.94 4.52 -15.94
CA LEU A 137 2.35 5.43 -16.94
C LEU A 137 3.42 6.16 -17.76
N LEU A 138 4.55 6.51 -17.15
CA LEU A 138 5.69 7.07 -17.89
C LEU A 138 6.29 6.05 -18.86
N LEU A 139 6.31 4.75 -18.54
CA LEU A 139 6.73 3.68 -19.47
C LEU A 139 5.79 3.62 -20.67
N ILE A 140 4.47 3.64 -20.46
CA ILE A 140 3.48 3.69 -21.54
C ILE A 140 3.70 4.93 -22.42
N LYS A 141 3.92 6.08 -21.79
CA LYS A 141 4.19 7.35 -22.52
C LYS A 141 5.47 7.28 -23.35
N ALA A 142 6.54 6.72 -22.78
CA ALA A 142 7.82 6.55 -23.48
C ALA A 142 7.70 5.60 -24.68
N TYR A 143 6.96 4.53 -24.53
CA TYR A 143 6.69 3.57 -25.61
C TYR A 143 5.99 4.23 -26.81
N HIS A 144 4.88 4.96 -26.56
CA HIS A 144 4.18 5.65 -27.64
C HIS A 144 5.04 6.75 -28.26
N ARG A 145 5.80 7.49 -27.44
CA ARG A 145 6.70 8.55 -27.90
C ARG A 145 7.83 8.01 -28.80
N ALA A 146 8.43 6.87 -28.42
CA ALA A 146 9.47 6.24 -29.23
C ALA A 146 8.95 5.77 -30.60
N ARG A 147 7.66 5.49 -30.71
CA ARG A 147 6.97 5.13 -31.95
C ARG A 147 6.44 6.34 -32.71
N GLN A 148 6.71 7.58 -32.25
CA GLN A 148 6.21 8.83 -32.82
C GLN A 148 4.66 8.91 -32.87
N ASP A 149 3.95 8.18 -31.99
CA ASP A 149 2.49 8.13 -31.90
C ASP A 149 1.98 9.17 -30.90
N ALA A 150 2.09 10.46 -31.27
CA ALA A 150 1.74 11.57 -30.36
C ALA A 150 0.23 11.70 -30.08
N LYS A 151 -0.63 10.99 -30.81
CA LYS A 151 -2.08 11.01 -30.62
C LYS A 151 -2.52 10.17 -29.40
N ARG A 152 -1.67 9.32 -28.86
CA ARG A 152 -1.95 8.46 -27.69
C ARG A 152 -1.93 9.26 -26.39
N THR A 153 -3.04 9.91 -26.07
CA THR A 153 -3.16 10.85 -24.95
C THR A 153 -4.19 10.46 -23.90
N LYS A 154 -4.96 9.39 -24.15
CA LYS A 154 -6.06 8.97 -23.29
C LYS A 154 -5.73 7.72 -22.49
N ILE A 155 -5.97 7.77 -21.18
CA ILE A 155 -5.99 6.60 -20.27
C ILE A 155 -7.43 6.33 -19.83
N ILE A 156 -7.88 5.08 -19.97
CA ILE A 156 -9.18 4.62 -19.52
C ILE A 156 -9.02 4.04 -18.11
N VAL A 157 -9.95 4.36 -17.21
CA VAL A 157 -9.95 3.92 -15.81
C VAL A 157 -11.38 3.55 -15.40
N PRO A 158 -11.64 2.36 -14.80
CA PRO A 158 -12.95 2.05 -14.26
C PRO A 158 -13.32 2.97 -13.09
N ASP A 159 -14.63 3.19 -12.87
CA ASP A 159 -15.15 4.00 -11.77
C ASP A 159 -14.93 3.37 -10.38
N SER A 160 -14.72 2.06 -10.33
CA SER A 160 -14.32 1.32 -9.14
C SER A 160 -12.83 1.42 -8.81
N ALA A 161 -12.00 2.02 -9.67
CA ALA A 161 -10.56 2.10 -9.46
C ALA A 161 -10.20 2.92 -8.21
N HIS A 162 -9.04 2.62 -7.63
CA HIS A 162 -8.49 3.42 -6.54
C HIS A 162 -8.28 4.88 -7.02
N GLY A 163 -8.59 5.86 -6.17
CA GLY A 163 -8.53 7.28 -6.52
C GLY A 163 -7.15 7.78 -6.97
N THR A 164 -6.07 7.07 -6.66
CA THR A 164 -4.73 7.40 -7.14
C THR A 164 -4.52 7.10 -8.62
N ASN A 165 -5.24 6.15 -9.22
CA ASN A 165 -5.07 5.79 -10.62
C ASN A 165 -5.38 6.97 -11.57
N PRO A 166 -6.57 7.60 -11.50
CA PRO A 166 -6.83 8.78 -12.33
C PRO A 166 -5.90 9.96 -12.00
N ALA A 167 -5.51 10.14 -10.74
CA ALA A 167 -4.58 11.20 -10.34
C ALA A 167 -3.18 10.99 -10.95
N SER A 168 -2.66 9.77 -10.90
CA SER A 168 -1.37 9.40 -11.51
C SER A 168 -1.39 9.56 -13.02
N ALA A 169 -2.51 9.21 -13.69
CA ALA A 169 -2.66 9.40 -15.13
C ALA A 169 -2.67 10.89 -15.53
N ALA A 170 -3.41 11.71 -14.79
CA ALA A 170 -3.42 13.17 -14.99
C ALA A 170 -2.02 13.79 -14.76
N MET A 171 -1.31 13.36 -13.69
CA MET A 171 0.04 13.82 -13.39
C MET A 171 1.05 13.41 -14.49
N ALA A 172 0.86 12.25 -15.11
CA ALA A 172 1.66 11.82 -16.27
C ALA A 172 1.31 12.59 -17.57
N GLY A 173 0.30 13.47 -17.54
CA GLY A 173 -0.15 14.30 -18.63
C GLY A 173 -1.04 13.57 -19.63
N PHE A 174 -1.82 12.59 -19.18
CA PHE A 174 -2.86 11.95 -19.96
C PHE A 174 -4.24 12.54 -19.63
N THR A 175 -5.14 12.48 -20.60
CA THR A 175 -6.56 12.69 -20.39
C THR A 175 -7.16 11.40 -19.82
N VAL A 176 -7.91 11.52 -18.71
CA VAL A 176 -8.55 10.38 -18.05
C VAL A 176 -9.99 10.25 -18.53
N VAL A 177 -10.36 9.05 -18.95
CA VAL A 177 -11.75 8.68 -19.27
C VAL A 177 -12.20 7.60 -18.32
N SER A 178 -13.19 7.91 -17.49
CA SER A 178 -13.80 6.92 -16.61
C SER A 178 -14.86 6.11 -17.36
N ILE A 179 -14.90 4.80 -17.10
CA ILE A 179 -15.95 3.90 -17.60
C ILE A 179 -16.71 3.27 -16.43
N PRO A 180 -18.02 3.05 -16.55
CA PRO A 180 -18.80 2.48 -15.47
C PRO A 180 -18.53 1.00 -15.25
N SER A 181 -18.77 0.56 -14.01
CA SER A 181 -18.91 -0.85 -13.67
C SER A 181 -20.35 -1.32 -13.94
N GLN A 182 -20.50 -2.60 -14.26
CA GLN A 182 -21.82 -3.25 -14.34
C GLN A 182 -22.37 -3.58 -12.95
N ALA A 183 -23.62 -4.00 -12.89
CA ALA A 183 -24.27 -4.40 -11.63
C ALA A 183 -23.56 -5.55 -10.89
N ASP A 184 -22.82 -6.39 -11.63
CA ASP A 184 -21.99 -7.46 -11.08
C ASP A 184 -20.58 -6.97 -10.64
N GLY A 185 -20.34 -5.65 -10.63
CA GLY A 185 -19.08 -5.05 -10.23
C GLY A 185 -17.93 -5.20 -11.23
N CYS A 186 -18.14 -5.83 -12.39
CA CYS A 186 -17.15 -5.97 -13.45
C CYS A 186 -17.18 -4.77 -14.41
N VAL A 187 -16.14 -4.65 -15.24
CA VAL A 187 -16.05 -3.59 -16.27
C VAL A 187 -17.16 -3.74 -17.31
N ASP A 188 -17.84 -2.63 -17.64
CA ASP A 188 -18.78 -2.60 -18.76
C ASP A 188 -18.04 -2.67 -20.10
N LEU A 189 -18.11 -3.84 -20.75
CA LEU A 189 -17.47 -4.06 -22.05
C LEU A 189 -18.03 -3.18 -23.17
N ALA A 190 -19.30 -2.81 -23.12
CA ALA A 190 -19.89 -1.93 -24.14
C ALA A 190 -19.37 -0.51 -23.96
N ALA A 191 -19.32 -0.01 -22.73
CA ALA A 191 -18.72 1.28 -22.40
C ALA A 191 -17.21 1.30 -22.75
N LEU A 192 -16.48 0.22 -22.45
CA LEU A 192 -15.08 0.10 -22.83
C LEU A 192 -14.89 0.20 -24.36
N LYS A 193 -15.67 -0.58 -25.13
CA LYS A 193 -15.60 -0.55 -26.61
C LYS A 193 -15.93 0.82 -27.17
N ALA A 194 -16.86 1.56 -26.55
CA ALA A 194 -17.20 2.91 -26.97
C ALA A 194 -16.11 3.94 -26.60
N ALA A 195 -15.40 3.74 -25.51
CA ALA A 195 -14.35 4.64 -25.02
C ALA A 195 -13.00 4.46 -25.73
N VAL A 196 -12.71 3.25 -26.24
CA VAL A 196 -11.44 2.93 -26.90
C VAL A 196 -11.37 3.53 -28.30
N GLY A 197 -10.23 4.13 -28.66
CA GLY A 197 -10.02 4.72 -29.98
C GLY A 197 -8.53 4.88 -30.33
N GLU A 198 -8.23 5.53 -31.43
CA GLU A 198 -6.86 5.78 -31.89
C GLU A 198 -6.05 6.66 -30.93
N ASP A 199 -6.72 7.42 -30.07
CA ASP A 199 -6.14 8.29 -29.05
C ASP A 199 -5.89 7.55 -27.72
N THR A 200 -6.28 6.28 -27.61
CA THR A 200 -6.10 5.50 -26.39
C THR A 200 -4.64 5.11 -26.20
N ALA A 201 -3.99 5.67 -25.19
CA ALA A 201 -2.64 5.28 -24.77
C ALA A 201 -2.67 3.97 -23.97
N GLY A 202 -3.68 3.78 -23.14
CA GLY A 202 -3.84 2.55 -22.35
C GLY A 202 -5.05 2.54 -21.44
N LEU A 203 -5.14 1.43 -20.69
CA LEU A 203 -6.12 1.17 -19.63
C LEU A 203 -5.37 0.93 -18.31
N MET A 204 -5.83 1.52 -17.23
CA MET A 204 -5.42 1.15 -15.86
C MET A 204 -6.51 0.31 -15.21
N LEU A 205 -6.16 -0.85 -14.71
CA LEU A 205 -7.10 -1.79 -14.10
C LEU A 205 -6.45 -2.54 -12.95
N THR A 206 -7.24 -2.85 -11.93
CA THR A 206 -6.93 -3.77 -10.83
C THR A 206 -7.75 -5.04 -11.02
N ASN A 207 -7.14 -6.22 -10.91
CA ASN A 207 -7.86 -7.49 -10.98
C ASN A 207 -7.26 -8.52 -10.00
N PRO A 208 -7.92 -8.90 -8.88
CA PRO A 208 -9.29 -8.50 -8.51
C PRO A 208 -9.44 -6.99 -8.32
N ASN A 209 -10.65 -6.50 -8.56
CA ASN A 209 -10.96 -5.08 -8.41
C ASN A 209 -11.16 -4.67 -6.94
N THR A 210 -11.37 -3.39 -6.68
CA THR A 210 -11.51 -2.81 -5.33
C THR A 210 -12.79 -3.20 -4.59
N VAL A 211 -13.72 -3.89 -5.25
CA VAL A 211 -14.88 -4.49 -4.58
C VAL A 211 -14.68 -5.97 -4.23
N GLY A 212 -13.46 -6.49 -4.43
CA GLY A 212 -13.07 -7.86 -4.12
C GLY A 212 -13.48 -8.89 -5.17
N LEU A 213 -13.76 -8.50 -6.41
CA LEU A 213 -14.21 -9.40 -7.47
C LEU A 213 -13.17 -9.55 -8.59
N PHE A 214 -13.01 -10.78 -9.07
CA PHE A 214 -12.18 -11.06 -10.24
C PHE A 214 -12.99 -10.82 -11.52
N ASP A 215 -12.54 -9.91 -12.38
CA ASP A 215 -13.20 -9.66 -13.65
C ASP A 215 -12.98 -10.83 -14.61
N LYS A 216 -14.04 -11.60 -14.83
CA LYS A 216 -14.06 -12.78 -15.67
C LYS A 216 -13.80 -12.47 -17.16
N ASN A 217 -13.98 -11.21 -17.57
CA ASN A 217 -13.79 -10.75 -18.94
C ASN A 217 -12.39 -10.20 -19.21
N ILE A 218 -11.45 -10.39 -18.31
CA ILE A 218 -10.14 -9.72 -18.37
C ILE A 218 -9.41 -9.93 -19.70
N LEU A 219 -9.46 -11.12 -20.30
CA LEU A 219 -8.83 -11.40 -21.60
C LEU A 219 -9.49 -10.62 -22.74
N GLU A 220 -10.81 -10.43 -22.69
CA GLU A 220 -11.53 -9.62 -23.67
C GLU A 220 -11.19 -8.14 -23.49
N ILE A 221 -11.13 -7.65 -22.25
CA ILE A 221 -10.78 -6.27 -21.90
C ILE A 221 -9.41 -5.91 -22.48
N THR A 222 -8.38 -6.71 -22.17
CA THR A 222 -7.01 -6.44 -22.67
C THR A 222 -6.92 -6.55 -24.18
N ARG A 223 -7.63 -7.52 -24.79
CA ARG A 223 -7.71 -7.65 -26.25
C ARG A 223 -8.32 -6.42 -26.93
N ILE A 224 -9.37 -5.83 -26.38
CA ILE A 224 -10.01 -4.62 -26.90
C ILE A 224 -9.01 -3.46 -26.91
N VAL A 225 -8.29 -3.24 -25.82
CA VAL A 225 -7.31 -2.15 -25.68
C VAL A 225 -6.13 -2.35 -26.63
N HIS A 226 -5.60 -3.57 -26.71
CA HIS A 226 -4.49 -3.91 -27.62
C HIS A 226 -4.90 -3.77 -29.10
N ALA A 227 -6.12 -4.17 -29.48
CA ALA A 227 -6.61 -4.02 -30.85
C ALA A 227 -6.65 -2.56 -31.32
N ALA A 228 -6.84 -1.61 -30.39
CA ALA A 228 -6.75 -0.19 -30.65
C ALA A 228 -5.31 0.36 -30.59
N GLY A 229 -4.32 -0.47 -30.23
CA GLY A 229 -2.91 -0.07 -30.09
C GLY A 229 -2.55 0.57 -28.75
N GLY A 230 -3.44 0.53 -27.77
CA GLY A 230 -3.18 0.91 -26.38
C GLY A 230 -2.45 -0.18 -25.60
N LEU A 231 -1.96 0.14 -24.41
CA LEU A 231 -1.32 -0.78 -23.48
C LEU A 231 -2.15 -0.97 -22.22
N CYS A 232 -2.00 -2.12 -21.56
CA CYS A 232 -2.73 -2.46 -20.36
C CYS A 232 -1.80 -2.38 -19.15
N TYR A 233 -2.17 -1.52 -18.20
CA TYR A 233 -1.49 -1.35 -16.92
C TYR A 233 -2.27 -2.06 -15.82
N TYR A 234 -1.58 -2.92 -15.07
CA TYR A 234 -2.11 -3.63 -13.91
C TYR A 234 -1.72 -2.90 -12.63
N ASP A 235 -2.72 -2.45 -11.88
CA ASP A 235 -2.51 -2.04 -10.50
C ASP A 235 -2.37 -3.29 -9.62
N GLY A 236 -1.12 -3.66 -9.38
CA GLY A 236 -0.74 -4.81 -8.57
C GLY A 236 -0.42 -4.43 -7.12
N ALA A 237 -0.97 -3.33 -6.63
CA ALA A 237 -0.81 -2.93 -5.23
C ALA A 237 -1.14 -4.07 -4.28
N ASN A 238 -2.09 -4.92 -4.64
CA ASN A 238 -2.42 -6.15 -3.93
C ASN A 238 -2.44 -7.35 -4.87
N LEU A 239 -1.59 -8.35 -4.61
CA LEU A 239 -1.58 -9.65 -5.29
C LEU A 239 -2.08 -10.79 -4.38
N ASN A 240 -2.62 -10.50 -3.20
CA ASN A 240 -2.95 -11.52 -2.20
C ASN A 240 -3.92 -12.59 -2.69
N ALA A 241 -4.75 -12.28 -3.67
CA ALA A 241 -5.70 -13.25 -4.22
C ALA A 241 -5.18 -14.04 -5.42
N VAL A 242 -4.08 -13.61 -6.04
CA VAL A 242 -3.64 -14.18 -7.35
C VAL A 242 -2.19 -14.63 -7.37
N MET A 243 -1.41 -14.31 -6.33
CA MET A 243 0.01 -14.65 -6.27
C MET A 243 0.22 -16.18 -6.34
N GLY A 244 0.95 -16.63 -7.36
CA GLY A 244 1.15 -18.05 -7.62
C GLY A 244 -0.04 -18.80 -8.26
N ILE A 245 -1.19 -18.13 -8.46
CA ILE A 245 -2.40 -18.71 -9.08
C ILE A 245 -2.59 -18.19 -10.51
N ALA A 246 -2.54 -16.86 -10.68
CA ALA A 246 -2.69 -16.23 -11.99
C ALA A 246 -1.72 -15.06 -12.14
N ARG A 247 -1.06 -14.97 -13.30
CA ARG A 247 -0.05 -13.93 -13.54
C ARG A 247 -0.65 -12.78 -14.34
N PRO A 248 -0.49 -11.52 -13.91
CA PRO A 248 -0.95 -10.34 -14.67
C PRO A 248 -0.49 -10.35 -16.14
N GLY A 249 0.74 -10.77 -16.39
CA GLY A 249 1.28 -10.85 -17.74
C GLY A 249 0.55 -11.84 -18.65
N ASP A 250 -0.01 -12.91 -18.10
CA ASP A 250 -0.79 -13.92 -18.86
C ASP A 250 -2.23 -13.45 -19.09
N MET A 251 -2.72 -12.51 -18.27
CA MET A 251 -4.01 -11.83 -18.47
C MET A 251 -3.93 -10.76 -19.57
N GLY A 252 -2.75 -10.49 -20.13
CA GLY A 252 -2.55 -9.50 -21.19
C GLY A 252 -2.10 -8.12 -20.70
N PHE A 253 -1.65 -7.98 -19.47
CA PHE A 253 -1.09 -6.73 -18.98
C PHE A 253 0.36 -6.52 -19.43
N ASP A 254 0.69 -5.29 -19.82
CA ASP A 254 2.00 -4.89 -20.34
C ASP A 254 2.90 -4.31 -19.25
N VAL A 255 2.30 -3.68 -18.25
CA VAL A 255 2.97 -3.03 -17.12
C VAL A 255 2.26 -3.44 -15.83
N VAL A 256 3.03 -3.67 -14.78
CA VAL A 256 2.52 -3.90 -13.42
C VAL A 256 3.31 -3.08 -12.42
N HIS A 257 2.65 -2.50 -11.43
CA HIS A 257 3.35 -2.10 -10.21
C HIS A 257 2.99 -3.03 -9.06
N LEU A 258 3.86 -3.14 -8.08
CA LEU A 258 3.66 -3.93 -6.87
C LEU A 258 3.86 -3.07 -5.64
N ASN A 259 3.20 -3.44 -4.52
CA ASN A 259 3.50 -2.89 -3.21
C ASN A 259 4.13 -3.99 -2.33
N LEU A 260 5.45 -3.91 -2.11
CA LEU A 260 6.13 -4.90 -1.26
C LEU A 260 5.62 -4.86 0.19
N HIS A 261 5.15 -3.71 0.63
CA HIS A 261 4.55 -3.49 1.94
C HIS A 261 3.10 -3.98 2.07
N LYS A 262 2.58 -4.69 1.08
CA LYS A 262 1.27 -5.37 1.10
C LYS A 262 1.46 -6.87 0.94
N SER A 263 1.30 -7.41 -0.25
CA SER A 263 1.35 -8.85 -0.52
C SER A 263 2.67 -9.54 -0.14
N PHE A 264 3.78 -8.80 -0.08
CA PHE A 264 5.11 -9.35 0.23
C PHE A 264 5.53 -9.15 1.70
N ALA A 265 4.59 -8.86 2.58
CA ALA A 265 4.72 -8.85 4.04
C ALA A 265 5.89 -8.00 4.57
N THR A 266 6.15 -6.85 3.96
CA THR A 266 7.08 -5.86 4.52
C THR A 266 6.29 -4.77 5.27
N PRO A 267 6.88 -4.08 6.28
CA PRO A 267 6.16 -3.11 7.09
C PRO A 267 5.65 -1.91 6.31
N HIS A 268 4.46 -1.40 6.66
CA HIS A 268 3.98 -0.09 6.20
C HIS A 268 4.77 1.07 6.84
N GLY A 269 5.23 0.89 8.07
CA GLY A 269 6.17 1.78 8.74
C GLY A 269 5.65 3.15 9.13
N GLY A 270 4.34 3.33 9.30
CA GLY A 270 3.76 4.58 9.78
C GLY A 270 4.00 5.79 8.87
N GLY A 271 3.93 5.61 7.56
CA GLY A 271 4.13 6.67 6.58
C GLY A 271 5.51 6.68 5.90
N GLY A 272 6.19 5.58 5.99
CA GLY A 272 7.51 5.43 5.36
C GLY A 272 7.70 4.09 4.74
N PRO A 273 8.68 3.32 4.98
CA PRO A 273 9.53 2.49 4.15
C PRO A 273 8.77 1.57 3.19
N GLY A 274 7.97 2.11 2.29
CA GLY A 274 7.33 1.34 1.22
C GLY A 274 8.30 0.97 0.12
N SER A 275 7.83 0.19 -0.86
CA SER A 275 8.51 -0.05 -2.12
C SER A 275 7.47 -0.35 -3.19
N GLY A 276 7.63 0.24 -4.38
CA GLY A 276 6.68 0.12 -5.49
C GLY A 276 7.36 -0.38 -6.77
N PRO A 277 7.88 -1.62 -6.81
CA PRO A 277 8.50 -2.16 -8.01
C PRO A 277 7.57 -2.06 -9.22
N VAL A 278 8.14 -1.79 -10.39
CA VAL A 278 7.41 -1.75 -11.66
C VAL A 278 8.01 -2.74 -12.62
N GLY A 279 7.18 -3.70 -13.05
CA GLY A 279 7.53 -4.69 -14.05
C GLY A 279 6.86 -4.41 -15.40
N CYS A 280 7.46 -4.90 -16.47
CA CYS A 280 6.90 -4.73 -17.79
C CYS A 280 7.23 -5.86 -18.75
N LYS A 281 6.46 -5.96 -19.85
CA LYS A 281 6.73 -6.86 -20.97
C LYS A 281 7.97 -6.40 -21.75
N ALA A 282 8.54 -7.33 -22.54
CA ALA A 282 9.80 -7.16 -23.26
C ALA A 282 9.88 -5.86 -24.09
N ALA A 283 8.77 -5.47 -24.74
CA ALA A 283 8.71 -4.26 -25.57
C ALA A 283 8.95 -2.95 -24.78
N LEU A 284 8.76 -2.98 -23.46
CA LEU A 284 8.88 -1.81 -22.58
C LEU A 284 10.20 -1.80 -21.79
N VAL A 285 10.93 -2.92 -21.76
CA VAL A 285 12.20 -3.05 -21.02
C VAL A 285 13.22 -1.95 -21.36
N PRO A 286 13.40 -1.51 -22.62
CA PRO A 286 14.31 -0.44 -22.95
C PRO A 286 14.04 0.88 -22.23
N PHE A 287 12.80 1.14 -21.81
CA PHE A 287 12.39 2.38 -21.18
C PHE A 287 12.48 2.36 -19.65
N LEU A 288 12.78 1.20 -19.02
CA LEU A 288 12.85 1.10 -17.56
C LEU A 288 13.78 2.14 -16.94
N PRO A 289 13.37 2.78 -15.84
CA PRO A 289 14.15 3.83 -15.21
C PRO A 289 15.40 3.29 -14.51
N GLY A 290 16.47 4.08 -14.57
CA GLY A 290 17.70 3.84 -13.84
C GLY A 290 18.47 2.62 -14.31
N GLU A 291 19.27 2.09 -13.40
CA GLU A 291 20.07 0.91 -13.59
C GLU A 291 19.42 -0.32 -12.96
N ARG A 292 19.60 -1.48 -13.57
CA ARG A 292 19.18 -2.79 -13.06
C ARG A 292 20.41 -3.66 -12.78
N ALA A 293 20.32 -4.50 -11.76
CA ALA A 293 21.34 -5.50 -11.48
C ALA A 293 21.17 -6.69 -12.42
N VAL A 294 22.19 -7.03 -13.18
CA VAL A 294 22.22 -8.20 -14.06
C VAL A 294 23.43 -9.06 -13.77
N GLU A 295 23.26 -10.36 -13.94
CA GLU A 295 24.37 -11.30 -13.91
C GLU A 295 25.06 -11.34 -15.30
N LYS A 296 26.38 -11.23 -15.31
CA LYS A 296 27.19 -11.33 -16.49
C LYS A 296 28.52 -12.01 -16.14
N ASP A 297 28.85 -13.09 -16.83
CA ASP A 297 30.12 -13.83 -16.67
C ASP A 297 30.43 -14.24 -15.21
N GLY A 298 29.37 -14.63 -14.44
CA GLY A 298 29.49 -15.04 -13.04
C GLY A 298 29.65 -13.91 -12.03
N ALA A 299 29.47 -12.66 -12.46
CA ALA A 299 29.46 -11.49 -11.60
C ALA A 299 28.23 -10.63 -11.85
N TYR A 300 27.86 -9.81 -10.88
CA TYR A 300 26.74 -8.88 -10.99
C TYR A 300 27.22 -7.48 -11.33
N ALA A 301 26.52 -6.83 -12.25
CA ALA A 301 26.80 -5.46 -12.67
C ALA A 301 25.51 -4.66 -12.83
N PHE A 302 25.60 -3.34 -12.75
CA PHE A 302 24.52 -2.46 -13.13
C PHE A 302 24.53 -2.21 -14.64
N VAL A 303 23.36 -2.34 -15.27
CA VAL A 303 23.13 -1.97 -16.66
C VAL A 303 21.99 -0.98 -16.78
N ARG A 304 22.10 -0.06 -17.73
CA ARG A 304 21.10 0.92 -18.08
C ARG A 304 20.92 0.97 -19.58
N SER A 305 19.68 1.00 -20.03
CA SER A 305 19.39 1.21 -21.45
C SER A 305 19.59 2.69 -21.85
N GLU A 306 20.04 2.91 -23.08
CA GLU A 306 20.13 4.26 -23.66
C GLU A 306 18.76 4.93 -23.81
N GLN A 307 17.69 4.15 -23.97
CA GLN A 307 16.32 4.64 -24.06
C GLN A 307 15.63 4.78 -22.69
N SER A 308 16.34 4.52 -21.59
CA SER A 308 15.80 4.63 -20.24
C SER A 308 15.17 6.01 -20.00
N LEU A 309 14.04 6.02 -19.27
CA LEU A 309 13.39 7.25 -18.76
C LEU A 309 14.31 8.16 -17.93
N GLY A 310 15.47 7.65 -17.53
CA GLY A 310 16.29 8.28 -16.51
C GLY A 310 15.94 7.75 -15.13
N ARG A 311 16.38 8.41 -14.07
CA ARG A 311 16.08 8.01 -12.69
C ARG A 311 14.79 8.68 -12.23
N VAL A 312 13.90 7.89 -11.65
CA VAL A 312 12.65 8.39 -11.02
C VAL A 312 12.85 8.63 -9.52
N LYS A 313 13.90 8.06 -8.93
CA LYS A 313 14.34 8.26 -7.55
C LYS A 313 15.85 8.07 -7.46
N LEU A 314 16.46 8.60 -6.39
CA LEU A 314 17.87 8.34 -6.08
C LEU A 314 18.11 6.85 -5.77
N PHE A 315 19.27 6.38 -6.17
CA PHE A 315 19.77 5.02 -5.96
C PHE A 315 18.92 3.94 -6.66
N TYR A 316 18.80 2.75 -6.06
CA TYR A 316 18.29 1.52 -6.68
C TYR A 316 17.02 0.99 -6.01
N GLY A 317 16.28 1.86 -5.34
CA GLY A 317 15.07 1.52 -4.57
C GLY A 317 15.32 1.45 -3.06
N ASN A 318 14.30 1.03 -2.31
CA ASN A 318 14.39 0.85 -0.87
C ASN A 318 14.98 -0.53 -0.56
N PHE A 319 16.30 -0.64 -0.61
CA PHE A 319 17.04 -1.90 -0.65
C PHE A 319 16.67 -2.87 0.50
N LEU A 320 16.62 -2.39 1.75
CA LEU A 320 16.30 -3.28 2.87
C LEU A 320 14.85 -3.79 2.83
N VAL A 321 13.93 -3.06 2.21
CA VAL A 321 12.56 -3.54 1.96
C VAL A 321 12.57 -4.67 0.92
N ILE A 322 13.42 -4.57 -0.10
CA ILE A 322 13.59 -5.63 -1.10
C ILE A 322 14.18 -6.88 -0.45
N VAL A 323 15.15 -6.74 0.45
CA VAL A 323 15.72 -7.86 1.23
C VAL A 323 14.61 -8.57 2.02
N LYS A 324 13.75 -7.81 2.72
CA LYS A 324 12.62 -8.37 3.49
C LYS A 324 11.65 -9.13 2.60
N ALA A 325 11.28 -8.56 1.46
CA ALA A 325 10.37 -9.21 0.51
C ALA A 325 10.97 -10.48 -0.09
N LEU A 326 12.25 -10.48 -0.42
CA LEU A 326 12.95 -11.67 -0.90
C LEU A 326 13.02 -12.74 0.20
N ALA A 327 13.35 -12.37 1.45
CA ALA A 327 13.36 -13.30 2.58
C ALA A 327 11.98 -13.94 2.77
N TYR A 328 10.89 -13.17 2.66
CA TYR A 328 9.53 -13.67 2.70
C TYR A 328 9.26 -14.70 1.59
N LEU A 329 9.60 -14.38 0.34
CA LEU A 329 9.42 -15.30 -0.79
C LEU A 329 10.22 -16.60 -0.63
N LEU A 330 11.46 -16.49 -0.16
CA LEU A 330 12.32 -17.66 0.10
C LEU A 330 11.75 -18.53 1.25
N THR A 331 11.17 -17.92 2.27
CA THR A 331 10.55 -18.64 3.40
C THR A 331 9.30 -19.39 2.95
N LEU A 332 8.48 -18.80 2.10
CA LEU A 332 7.27 -19.44 1.56
C LEU A 332 7.61 -20.57 0.59
N GLY A 333 8.61 -20.35 -0.25
CA GLY A 333 8.96 -21.29 -1.30
C GLY A 333 7.84 -21.49 -2.34
N ARG A 334 8.04 -22.46 -3.21
CA ARG A 334 7.14 -22.75 -4.34
C ARG A 334 5.71 -23.10 -3.90
N GLU A 335 5.57 -23.80 -2.79
CA GLU A 335 4.27 -24.29 -2.29
C GLU A 335 3.55 -23.23 -1.45
N GLY A 336 4.29 -22.45 -0.67
CA GLY A 336 3.72 -21.43 0.19
C GLY A 336 3.19 -20.21 -0.55
N ILE A 337 3.75 -19.85 -1.71
CA ILE A 337 3.30 -18.70 -2.49
C ILE A 337 1.84 -18.84 -2.94
N PRO A 338 1.39 -19.92 -3.61
CA PRO A 338 -0.03 -20.08 -3.93
C PRO A 338 -0.90 -20.29 -2.69
N ALA A 339 -0.40 -20.95 -1.64
CA ALA A 339 -1.15 -21.15 -0.40
C ALA A 339 -1.51 -19.82 0.29
N VAL A 340 -0.68 -18.77 0.17
CA VAL A 340 -1.03 -17.40 0.61
C VAL A 340 -2.32 -16.93 -0.07
N ALA A 341 -2.41 -17.05 -1.38
CA ALA A 341 -3.57 -16.58 -2.13
C ALA A 341 -4.84 -17.41 -1.81
N GLU A 342 -4.70 -18.72 -1.73
CA GLU A 342 -5.81 -19.63 -1.39
C GLU A 342 -6.37 -19.32 0.00
N ASN A 343 -5.50 -19.16 1.02
CA ASN A 343 -5.92 -18.85 2.37
C ASN A 343 -6.48 -17.43 2.51
N ALA A 344 -5.95 -16.44 1.80
CA ALA A 344 -6.49 -15.08 1.80
C ALA A 344 -7.94 -15.06 1.27
N VAL A 345 -8.19 -15.77 0.17
CA VAL A 345 -9.54 -15.91 -0.41
C VAL A 345 -10.46 -16.71 0.50
N LEU A 346 -9.97 -17.80 1.11
CA LEU A 346 -10.72 -18.62 2.05
C LEU A 346 -11.17 -17.79 3.27
N ASN A 347 -10.25 -17.07 3.89
CA ASN A 347 -10.53 -16.26 5.08
C ASN A 347 -11.55 -15.14 4.79
N ALA A 348 -11.41 -14.46 3.64
CA ALA A 348 -12.35 -13.42 3.23
C ALA A 348 -13.77 -13.98 3.03
N ASN A 349 -13.91 -15.10 2.30
CA ASN A 349 -15.22 -15.73 2.08
C ASN A 349 -15.80 -16.33 3.35
N TYR A 350 -14.98 -16.86 4.25
CA TYR A 350 -15.42 -17.35 5.55
C TYR A 350 -16.07 -16.21 6.37
N MET A 351 -15.37 -15.08 6.55
CA MET A 351 -15.93 -13.93 7.26
C MET A 351 -17.17 -13.37 6.57
N LYS A 352 -17.11 -13.18 5.24
CA LYS A 352 -18.23 -12.71 4.43
C LYS A 352 -19.49 -13.53 4.68
N GLN A 353 -19.38 -14.86 4.59
CA GLN A 353 -20.51 -15.77 4.78
C GLN A 353 -21.08 -15.70 6.20
N GLN A 354 -20.21 -15.57 7.21
CA GLN A 354 -20.61 -15.49 8.61
C GLN A 354 -21.23 -14.13 9.01
N LEU A 355 -21.09 -13.10 8.17
CA LEU A 355 -21.64 -11.77 8.42
C LEU A 355 -22.81 -11.41 7.49
N ALA A 356 -23.10 -12.21 6.47
CA ALA A 356 -24.07 -11.89 5.43
C ALA A 356 -25.53 -11.78 5.91
N ASP A 357 -25.86 -12.38 7.05
CA ASP A 357 -27.19 -12.33 7.68
C ASP A 357 -27.41 -11.07 8.53
N VAL A 358 -26.34 -10.35 8.90
CA VAL A 358 -26.44 -9.13 9.72
C VAL A 358 -25.99 -7.87 8.96
N TYR A 359 -25.06 -7.99 8.03
CA TYR A 359 -24.61 -6.88 7.19
C TYR A 359 -24.82 -7.24 5.71
N PRO A 360 -25.66 -6.47 4.96
CA PRO A 360 -25.82 -6.68 3.54
C PRO A 360 -24.48 -6.57 2.80
N MET A 361 -24.18 -7.58 1.99
CA MET A 361 -22.98 -7.57 1.13
C MET A 361 -23.28 -6.74 -0.12
N ALA A 362 -22.37 -5.81 -0.46
CA ALA A 362 -22.54 -4.97 -1.65
C ALA A 362 -22.58 -5.83 -2.93
N PHE A 363 -21.83 -6.94 -2.93
CA PHE A 363 -21.84 -7.93 -4.01
C PHE A 363 -21.98 -9.33 -3.40
N PRO A 364 -23.03 -10.08 -3.75
CA PRO A 364 -23.32 -11.38 -3.15
C PRO A 364 -22.41 -12.50 -3.63
N GLU A 365 -21.75 -12.35 -4.80
CA GLU A 365 -20.89 -13.33 -5.40
C GLU A 365 -19.69 -13.70 -4.51
N THR A 366 -19.07 -14.86 -4.74
CA THR A 366 -17.81 -15.24 -4.08
C THR A 366 -16.76 -14.13 -4.27
N CYS A 367 -16.22 -13.62 -3.18
CA CYS A 367 -15.18 -12.60 -3.22
C CYS A 367 -13.79 -13.24 -3.36
N MET A 368 -12.82 -12.43 -3.71
CA MET A 368 -11.42 -12.80 -3.66
C MET A 368 -10.87 -12.53 -2.24
N HIS A 369 -9.82 -11.75 -2.07
CA HIS A 369 -9.13 -11.53 -0.79
C HIS A 369 -9.83 -10.53 0.16
N GLU A 370 -10.81 -9.79 -0.32
CA GLU A 370 -11.54 -8.78 0.42
C GLU A 370 -13.02 -8.73 0.01
N PHE A 371 -13.86 -8.15 0.86
CA PHE A 371 -15.28 -7.95 0.57
C PHE A 371 -15.77 -6.62 1.13
N VAL A 372 -16.91 -6.15 0.60
CA VAL A 372 -17.52 -4.87 0.98
C VAL A 372 -18.93 -5.11 1.52
N MET A 373 -19.17 -4.59 2.72
CA MET A 373 -20.49 -4.51 3.34
C MET A 373 -21.06 -3.11 3.16
N THR A 374 -22.38 -2.99 3.01
CA THR A 374 -23.06 -1.71 3.07
C THR A 374 -23.88 -1.58 4.35
N LEU A 375 -23.75 -0.43 5.01
CA LEU A 375 -24.50 -0.11 6.22
C LEU A 375 -25.63 0.91 5.92
N ALA A 376 -26.00 1.08 4.65
CA ALA A 376 -26.99 2.06 4.24
C ALA A 376 -28.35 1.85 4.92
N GLU A 377 -28.85 0.60 5.02
CA GLU A 377 -30.12 0.29 5.69
C GLU A 377 -30.00 0.46 7.21
N LEU A 378 -28.91 -0.02 7.84
CA LEU A 378 -28.67 0.18 9.27
C LEU A 378 -28.69 1.67 9.62
N LYS A 379 -28.02 2.51 8.83
CA LYS A 379 -28.02 3.96 9.01
C LYS A 379 -29.41 4.58 8.85
N LYS A 380 -30.18 4.13 7.88
CA LYS A 380 -31.55 4.61 7.63
C LYS A 380 -32.47 4.27 8.80
N GLU A 381 -32.34 3.09 9.38
CA GLU A 381 -33.21 2.61 10.47
C GLU A 381 -32.82 3.19 11.83
N THR A 382 -31.51 3.28 12.12
CA THR A 382 -30.99 3.60 13.46
C THR A 382 -30.27 4.94 13.54
N GLY A 383 -29.87 5.53 12.42
CA GLY A 383 -28.97 6.69 12.36
C GLY A 383 -27.49 6.32 12.52
N VAL A 384 -27.16 5.07 12.84
CA VAL A 384 -25.76 4.61 13.06
C VAL A 384 -25.04 4.45 11.72
N SER A 385 -23.99 5.22 11.51
CA SER A 385 -23.19 5.24 10.29
C SER A 385 -22.05 4.21 10.31
N ALA A 386 -21.41 3.99 9.14
CA ALA A 386 -20.20 3.21 9.04
C ALA A 386 -19.08 3.74 9.95
N LEU A 387 -18.98 5.07 10.12
CA LEU A 387 -18.05 5.70 11.06
C LEU A 387 -18.35 5.30 12.52
N ASP A 388 -19.62 5.25 12.91
CA ASP A 388 -20.01 4.89 14.29
C ASP A 388 -19.65 3.44 14.59
N VAL A 389 -19.89 2.53 13.66
CA VAL A 389 -19.49 1.11 13.76
C VAL A 389 -17.97 1.00 13.85
N ALA A 390 -17.23 1.70 12.99
CA ALA A 390 -15.77 1.70 13.01
C ALA A 390 -15.19 2.26 14.34
N LYS A 391 -15.79 3.32 14.87
CA LYS A 391 -15.41 3.88 16.17
C LYS A 391 -15.71 2.91 17.33
N ALA A 392 -16.80 2.16 17.25
CA ALA A 392 -17.12 1.14 18.25
C ALA A 392 -16.08 0.01 18.28
N MET A 393 -15.57 -0.43 17.13
CA MET A 393 -14.55 -1.49 17.05
C MET A 393 -13.29 -1.19 17.88
N LEU A 394 -12.93 0.08 18.01
CA LEU A 394 -11.78 0.49 18.82
C LEU A 394 -11.92 0.10 20.30
N ASP A 395 -13.14 0.14 20.84
CA ASP A 395 -13.41 -0.27 22.23
C ASP A 395 -13.30 -1.78 22.43
N TYR A 396 -13.35 -2.57 21.35
CA TYR A 396 -13.12 -4.02 21.35
C TYR A 396 -11.66 -4.39 21.03
N GLY A 397 -10.75 -3.41 20.94
CA GLY A 397 -9.34 -3.65 20.62
C GLY A 397 -9.10 -4.11 19.18
N MET A 398 -9.99 -3.77 18.25
CA MET A 398 -9.86 -4.05 16.85
C MET A 398 -9.58 -2.78 16.05
N HIS A 399 -8.70 -2.86 15.06
CA HIS A 399 -8.59 -1.80 14.08
C HIS A 399 -9.84 -1.83 13.16
N PRO A 400 -10.48 -0.70 12.87
CA PRO A 400 -11.62 -0.68 11.97
C PRO A 400 -11.21 -0.99 10.52
N PRO A 401 -12.15 -1.54 9.71
CA PRO A 401 -11.93 -1.71 8.27
C PRO A 401 -11.91 -0.36 7.54
N THR A 402 -11.64 -0.38 6.24
CA THR A 402 -11.73 0.81 5.39
C THR A 402 -13.18 1.27 5.27
N MET A 403 -13.41 2.54 5.56
CA MET A 403 -14.74 3.15 5.53
C MET A 403 -14.94 4.00 4.26
N TYR A 404 -16.20 4.07 3.80
CA TYR A 404 -16.61 4.95 2.69
C TYR A 404 -15.86 4.72 1.39
N PHE A 405 -15.29 3.55 1.23
CA PHE A 405 -14.58 3.11 0.03
C PHE A 405 -14.92 1.65 -0.27
N PRO A 406 -15.10 1.26 -1.55
CA PRO A 406 -15.07 2.10 -2.76
C PRO A 406 -16.29 3.02 -2.86
N LEU A 407 -16.14 4.17 -3.57
CA LEU A 407 -17.15 5.23 -3.61
C LEU A 407 -18.49 4.81 -4.23
N ILE A 408 -18.52 3.72 -4.98
CA ILE A 408 -19.72 3.15 -5.60
C ILE A 408 -20.64 2.43 -4.58
N VAL A 409 -20.18 2.24 -3.33
CA VAL A 409 -20.96 1.61 -2.26
C VAL A 409 -21.25 2.62 -1.15
N HIS A 410 -22.51 2.86 -0.87
CA HIS A 410 -22.92 3.76 0.21
C HIS A 410 -22.69 3.14 1.59
N GLU A 411 -22.20 3.94 2.56
CA GLU A 411 -21.88 3.49 3.93
C GLU A 411 -21.03 2.21 3.92
N ALA A 412 -20.02 2.18 3.06
CA ALA A 412 -19.18 1.02 2.86
C ALA A 412 -18.28 0.75 4.06
N LEU A 413 -18.14 -0.54 4.41
CA LEU A 413 -17.05 -1.10 5.19
C LEU A 413 -16.36 -2.18 4.35
N MET A 414 -15.08 -1.98 4.02
CA MET A 414 -14.29 -2.93 3.23
C MET A 414 -13.34 -3.70 4.16
N VAL A 415 -13.43 -5.02 4.14
CA VAL A 415 -12.73 -5.94 5.03
C VAL A 415 -11.76 -6.81 4.23
N GLU A 416 -10.49 -6.79 4.59
CA GLU A 416 -9.45 -7.69 4.11
C GLU A 416 -8.82 -8.42 5.30
N PRO A 417 -9.21 -9.69 5.60
CA PRO A 417 -8.71 -10.41 6.76
C PRO A 417 -7.24 -10.79 6.66
N THR A 418 -6.75 -10.99 5.45
CA THR A 418 -5.47 -11.59 5.07
C THR A 418 -5.38 -13.10 5.38
N GLU A 419 -4.34 -13.75 4.85
CA GLU A 419 -4.06 -15.17 5.10
C GLU A 419 -3.38 -15.42 6.46
N THR A 420 -2.88 -14.36 7.11
CA THR A 420 -2.10 -14.50 8.34
C THR A 420 -2.96 -14.65 9.59
N GLU A 421 -4.26 -14.40 9.46
CA GLU A 421 -5.18 -14.54 10.59
C GLU A 421 -5.62 -15.99 10.80
N SER A 422 -5.64 -16.40 12.08
CA SER A 422 -6.14 -17.72 12.45
C SER A 422 -7.67 -17.76 12.42
N LYS A 423 -8.26 -18.96 12.24
CA LYS A 423 -9.71 -19.13 12.35
C LYS A 423 -10.27 -18.60 13.68
N ALA A 424 -9.55 -18.81 14.79
CA ALA A 424 -9.98 -18.33 16.09
C ALA A 424 -10.05 -16.80 16.16
N GLU A 425 -9.11 -16.10 15.53
CA GLU A 425 -9.13 -14.64 15.45
C GLU A 425 -10.24 -14.14 14.52
N LEU A 426 -10.49 -14.82 13.41
CA LEU A 426 -11.63 -14.51 12.54
C LEU A 426 -12.97 -14.70 13.27
N ASP A 427 -13.12 -15.79 14.02
CA ASP A 427 -14.33 -16.06 14.82
C ASP A 427 -14.55 -14.98 15.88
N ARG A 428 -13.48 -14.54 16.56
CA ARG A 428 -13.51 -13.43 17.51
C ARG A 428 -13.97 -12.13 16.85
N ALA A 429 -13.38 -11.82 15.70
CA ALA A 429 -13.75 -10.62 14.94
C ALA A 429 -15.22 -10.66 14.48
N ILE A 430 -15.69 -11.80 13.96
CA ILE A 430 -17.09 -12.00 13.56
C ILE A 430 -18.02 -11.76 14.74
N ALA A 431 -17.69 -12.27 15.92
CA ALA A 431 -18.49 -12.05 17.12
C ALA A 431 -18.59 -10.56 17.50
N VAL A 432 -17.47 -9.81 17.39
CA VAL A 432 -17.44 -8.36 17.62
C VAL A 432 -18.33 -7.60 16.60
N TYR A 433 -18.23 -7.95 15.30
CA TYR A 433 -19.11 -7.32 14.28
C TYR A 433 -20.59 -7.54 14.60
N ARG A 434 -20.98 -8.75 14.98
CA ARG A 434 -22.37 -9.09 15.35
C ARG A 434 -22.82 -8.35 16.61
N GLU A 435 -22.00 -8.30 17.65
CA GLU A 435 -22.32 -7.56 18.88
C GLU A 435 -22.50 -6.06 18.61
N ILE A 436 -21.64 -5.46 17.80
CA ILE A 436 -21.78 -4.06 17.41
C ILE A 436 -23.06 -3.81 16.62
N HIS A 437 -23.45 -4.71 15.71
CA HIS A 437 -24.71 -4.63 14.97
C HIS A 437 -25.90 -4.69 15.92
N ASP A 438 -25.95 -5.67 16.83
CA ASP A 438 -27.05 -5.82 17.79
C ASP A 438 -27.17 -4.58 18.69
N ARG A 439 -26.02 -4.03 19.11
CA ARG A 439 -25.97 -2.82 19.90
C ARG A 439 -26.44 -1.59 19.10
N ALA A 440 -26.11 -1.51 17.82
CA ALA A 440 -26.57 -0.41 16.94
C ALA A 440 -28.08 -0.39 16.80
N ILE A 441 -28.73 -1.55 16.85
CA ILE A 441 -30.19 -1.66 16.83
C ILE A 441 -30.78 -1.37 18.22
N ALA A 442 -30.20 -1.94 19.29
CA ALA A 442 -30.76 -1.84 20.62
C ALA A 442 -30.56 -0.45 21.28
N ASP A 443 -29.41 0.18 21.05
CA ASP A 443 -29.04 1.49 21.64
C ASP A 443 -28.22 2.34 20.67
N PRO A 444 -28.85 2.92 19.64
CA PRO A 444 -28.16 3.79 18.67
C PRO A 444 -27.47 4.99 19.33
N ALA A 445 -28.02 5.52 20.42
CA ALA A 445 -27.47 6.69 21.10
C ALA A 445 -26.09 6.40 21.73
N ALA A 446 -25.91 5.19 22.30
CA ALA A 446 -24.62 4.78 22.81
C ALA A 446 -23.57 4.68 21.70
N MET A 447 -23.95 4.25 20.49
CA MET A 447 -23.04 4.13 19.35
C MET A 447 -22.41 5.47 18.95
N HIS A 448 -23.16 6.57 19.04
CA HIS A 448 -22.65 7.90 18.73
C HIS A 448 -21.64 8.45 19.75
N THR A 449 -21.52 7.82 20.92
CA THR A 449 -20.55 8.22 21.97
C THR A 449 -19.27 7.41 21.95
N MET A 450 -19.22 6.32 21.18
CA MET A 450 -18.03 5.47 21.06
C MET A 450 -16.94 6.12 20.18
N PRO A 451 -15.64 5.83 20.44
CA PRO A 451 -15.09 4.94 21.47
C PRO A 451 -15.08 5.60 22.84
N GLN A 452 -15.15 4.80 23.90
CA GLN A 452 -15.12 5.27 25.30
C GLN A 452 -13.84 4.90 26.05
N HIS A 453 -13.18 3.82 25.63
CA HIS A 453 -12.03 3.23 26.33
C HIS A 453 -10.68 3.57 25.71
N THR A 454 -10.66 4.31 24.59
CA THR A 454 -9.44 4.74 23.92
C THR A 454 -8.90 6.06 24.47
N PRO A 455 -7.57 6.31 24.41
CA PRO A 455 -6.97 7.58 24.85
C PRO A 455 -7.53 8.81 24.13
N ILE A 456 -7.90 8.65 22.86
CA ILE A 456 -8.52 9.68 22.02
C ILE A 456 -9.87 9.16 21.57
N ARG A 457 -10.93 9.94 21.79
CA ARG A 457 -12.29 9.56 21.42
C ARG A 457 -12.63 10.00 20.00
N ARG A 458 -13.44 11.07 19.86
CA ARG A 458 -13.85 11.66 18.58
C ARG A 458 -13.26 13.07 18.47
N PRO A 459 -12.11 13.22 17.77
CA PRO A 459 -11.53 14.54 17.53
C PRO A 459 -12.41 15.34 16.58
N ASP A 460 -12.31 16.67 16.64
CA ASP A 460 -12.87 17.56 15.63
C ASP A 460 -12.00 17.50 14.36
N GLU A 461 -12.32 16.55 13.48
CA GLU A 461 -11.57 16.30 12.23
C GLU A 461 -11.63 17.51 11.28
N VAL A 462 -12.73 18.25 11.29
CA VAL A 462 -12.92 19.45 10.45
C VAL A 462 -11.98 20.56 10.92
N LYS A 463 -11.92 20.82 12.23
CA LYS A 463 -11.00 21.79 12.80
C LYS A 463 -9.55 21.38 12.57
N ALA A 464 -9.22 20.11 12.80
CA ALA A 464 -7.88 19.58 12.58
C ALA A 464 -7.39 19.74 11.13
N ALA A 465 -8.29 19.53 10.14
CA ALA A 465 -7.97 19.71 8.73
C ALA A 465 -7.88 21.17 8.28
N ARG A 466 -8.78 22.04 8.78
CA ARG A 466 -8.88 23.43 8.32
C ARG A 466 -8.01 24.41 9.11
N GLN A 467 -7.71 24.09 10.38
CA GLN A 467 -6.97 24.96 11.31
C GLN A 467 -5.92 24.14 12.08
N PRO A 468 -4.97 23.47 11.38
CA PRO A 468 -3.99 22.62 12.05
C PRO A 468 -3.04 23.46 12.93
N VAL A 469 -2.84 23.02 14.17
CA VAL A 469 -1.84 23.58 15.06
C VAL A 469 -0.51 22.84 14.83
N LEU A 470 0.42 23.48 14.13
CA LEU A 470 1.67 22.85 13.67
C LEU A 470 2.88 23.10 14.58
N ARG A 471 2.70 23.89 15.65
CA ARG A 471 3.80 24.25 16.56
C ARG A 471 3.31 24.18 17.99
N TYR A 472 4.19 23.73 18.87
CA TYR A 472 3.98 23.88 20.31
C TYR A 472 4.17 25.36 20.71
N THR A 473 3.16 25.95 21.34
CA THR A 473 3.15 27.37 21.75
C THR A 473 3.30 27.58 23.25
N GLY A 474 3.38 26.49 24.03
CA GLY A 474 3.37 26.53 25.48
C GLY A 474 1.98 26.60 26.11
N GLU A 475 0.94 26.64 25.30
CA GLU A 475 -0.45 26.60 25.76
C GLU A 475 -1.05 25.21 25.45
N PRO A 476 -1.93 24.67 26.31
CA PRO A 476 -2.66 23.43 26.01
C PRO A 476 -3.50 23.62 24.73
N VAL A 477 -3.47 22.64 23.82
CA VAL A 477 -4.23 22.64 22.56
C VAL A 477 -5.67 22.20 22.82
#